data_e2c41d6fc1a0f6c37901a7affdf0d028
#
_entry.id   e2c41d6fc1a0f6c37901a7affdf0d028
#
_cell.length_a   1.000
_cell.length_b   1.000
_cell.length_c   1.000
_cell.angle_alpha   90.00
_cell.angle_beta   90.00
_cell.angle_gamma   90.00
#
_symmetry.space_group_name_H-M   'P 1'
#
loop_
_entity.id
_entity.type
_entity.pdbx_description
1 polymer ?
#
loop_
_entity_poly.entity_id
_entity_poly.type
_entity_poly.pdbx_seq_one_letter_code
_entity_poly.pdbx_strand_id
1 'polypeptide(L)'
;MTGRDAVRGFYAVLDREDEALARLLVTHARILQVRIKPKHGIVETSMITRVARMARRVCDEANAALVVNDRIDVALAVGADGVHLGQTDLPLVEARAVAAGRLWIGVSTHDLAQVRAACAGGADYLGYGPIFATTTKANPDPVQGLAGLRAAVELAGAIPVVAIGGITPAVAAQIYASGAAAICAISAVNDASDRAAAAHSMTSSNESASPL
;
A
#
# COMPACT_ATOMS: atom_id res chain seq x y z
N MET A 1 9.55 -13.94 -4.92
CA MET A 1 8.14 -13.85 -4.43
C MET A 1 7.35 -13.12 -5.50
N THR A 2 6.18 -13.60 -5.94
CA THR A 2 5.34 -12.83 -6.88
C THR A 2 4.66 -11.68 -6.14
N GLY A 3 4.30 -10.58 -6.86
CA GLY A 3 3.67 -9.42 -6.23
C GLY A 3 2.41 -9.77 -5.43
N ARG A 4 1.64 -10.73 -5.92
CA ARG A 4 0.41 -11.19 -5.25
C ARG A 4 0.69 -11.91 -3.93
N ASP A 5 1.76 -12.70 -3.85
CA ASP A 5 2.11 -13.44 -2.63
C ASP A 5 2.64 -12.53 -1.51
N ALA A 6 3.19 -11.36 -1.87
CA ALA A 6 3.68 -10.38 -0.91
C ALA A 6 2.54 -9.57 -0.28
N VAL A 7 1.41 -9.38 -0.98
CA VAL A 7 0.29 -8.53 -0.53
C VAL A 7 -0.57 -9.28 0.47
N ARG A 8 -0.14 -9.26 1.73
CA ARG A 8 -0.88 -9.81 2.88
C ARG A 8 -0.47 -9.14 4.18
N GLY A 9 -1.36 -9.18 5.17
CA GLY A 9 -1.11 -8.62 6.49
C GLY A 9 -1.02 -7.10 6.50
N PHE A 10 -0.04 -6.54 7.19
CA PHE A 10 0.15 -5.09 7.23
C PHE A 10 0.90 -4.62 5.96
N TYR A 11 0.28 -3.68 5.24
CA TYR A 11 0.88 -2.96 4.11
C TYR A 11 1.35 -1.59 4.61
N ALA A 12 2.65 -1.46 4.88
CA ALA A 12 3.22 -0.27 5.48
C ALA A 12 3.46 0.85 4.46
N VAL A 13 3.32 2.09 4.91
CA VAL A 13 3.62 3.29 4.12
C VAL A 13 4.61 4.18 4.86
N LEU A 14 5.73 4.48 4.22
CA LEU A 14 6.69 5.49 4.66
C LEU A 14 6.32 6.83 4.01
N ASP A 15 5.83 7.77 4.81
CA ASP A 15 5.30 9.06 4.37
C ASP A 15 6.27 10.23 4.56
N ARG A 16 7.45 9.95 5.09
CA ARG A 16 8.51 10.93 5.38
C ARG A 16 9.91 10.31 5.27
N GLU A 17 10.94 11.14 5.24
CA GLU A 17 12.33 10.70 5.28
C GLU A 17 12.70 10.35 6.73
N ASP A 18 12.53 9.09 7.11
CA ASP A 18 12.80 8.58 8.45
C ASP A 18 13.22 7.10 8.35
N GLU A 19 14.53 6.83 8.44
CA GLU A 19 15.06 5.46 8.35
C GLU A 19 14.67 4.62 9.56
N ALA A 20 14.58 5.21 10.76
CA ALA A 20 14.19 4.48 11.96
C ALA A 20 12.73 4.01 11.86
N LEU A 21 11.84 4.87 11.31
CA LEU A 21 10.46 4.47 11.01
C LEU A 21 10.42 3.37 9.94
N ALA A 22 11.20 3.49 8.86
CA ALA A 22 11.24 2.46 7.82
C ALA A 22 11.64 1.09 8.40
N ARG A 23 12.70 1.04 9.23
CA ARG A 23 13.16 -0.17 9.91
C ARG A 23 12.09 -0.76 10.84
N LEU A 24 11.41 0.07 11.62
CA LEU A 24 10.31 -0.37 12.46
C LEU A 24 9.16 -0.96 11.60
N LEU A 25 8.76 -0.29 10.53
CA LEU A 25 7.66 -0.74 9.70
C LEU A 25 7.90 -2.12 9.08
N VAL A 26 9.11 -2.39 8.57
CA VAL A 26 9.43 -3.67 7.93
C VAL A 26 9.57 -4.83 8.92
N THR A 27 9.65 -4.59 10.24
CA THR A 27 9.54 -5.68 11.24
C THR A 27 8.13 -6.25 11.35
N HIS A 28 7.12 -5.51 10.86
CA HIS A 28 5.72 -5.89 10.93
C HIS A 28 5.05 -6.04 9.55
N ALA A 29 5.75 -5.64 8.48
CA ALA A 29 5.17 -5.59 7.14
C ALA A 29 6.08 -6.27 6.11
N ARG A 30 5.47 -6.99 5.16
CA ARG A 30 6.18 -7.59 4.01
C ARG A 30 6.36 -6.62 2.86
N ILE A 31 5.62 -5.50 2.87
CA ILE A 31 5.67 -4.44 1.87
C ILE A 31 5.85 -3.10 2.57
N LEU A 32 6.80 -2.31 2.07
CA LEU A 32 6.96 -0.91 2.42
C LEU A 32 6.74 -0.05 1.18
N GLN A 33 5.71 0.79 1.21
CA GLN A 33 5.47 1.78 0.17
C GLN A 33 6.08 3.12 0.56
N VAL A 34 6.95 3.67 -0.28
CA VAL A 34 7.40 5.08 -0.17
C VAL A 34 6.36 5.99 -0.81
N ARG A 35 5.73 6.84 -0.01
CA ARG A 35 4.68 7.77 -0.42
C ARG A 35 4.92 9.17 0.17
N ILE A 36 5.80 9.93 -0.45
CA ILE A 36 6.10 11.29 -0.04
C ILE A 36 5.12 12.24 -0.74
N LYS A 37 4.22 12.83 0.03
CA LYS A 37 3.26 13.84 -0.47
C LYS A 37 3.57 15.18 0.21
N PRO A 38 3.58 16.29 -0.52
CA PRO A 38 3.80 17.59 0.09
C PRO A 38 2.56 18.01 0.88
N LYS A 39 2.77 18.76 1.97
CA LYS A 39 1.66 19.50 2.62
C LYS A 39 1.20 20.65 1.72
N HIS A 40 2.14 21.27 1.00
CA HIS A 40 1.92 22.35 0.04
C HIS A 40 2.93 22.23 -1.09
N GLY A 41 2.55 22.58 -2.33
CA GLY A 41 3.45 22.59 -3.48
C GLY A 41 3.76 21.21 -4.06
N ILE A 42 4.96 21.07 -4.65
CA ILE A 42 5.42 19.86 -5.36
C ILE A 42 6.59 19.25 -4.59
N VAL A 43 6.63 17.92 -4.49
CA VAL A 43 7.82 17.20 -3.99
C VAL A 43 8.81 17.00 -5.14
N GLU A 44 10.06 17.35 -4.90
CA GLU A 44 11.12 17.12 -5.87
C GLU A 44 11.37 15.62 -6.08
N THR A 45 11.56 15.24 -7.35
CA THR A 45 11.89 13.86 -7.71
C THR A 45 13.15 13.36 -7.02
N SER A 46 14.14 14.24 -6.83
CA SER A 46 15.38 13.95 -6.10
C SER A 46 15.14 13.50 -4.66
N MET A 47 14.21 14.13 -3.95
CA MET A 47 13.81 13.76 -2.60
C MET A 47 13.15 12.38 -2.59
N ILE A 48 12.16 12.15 -3.48
CA ILE A 48 11.49 10.84 -3.57
C ILE A 48 12.52 9.74 -3.86
N THR A 49 13.44 9.99 -4.79
CA THR A 49 14.51 9.04 -5.17
C THR A 49 15.44 8.74 -4.00
N ARG A 50 15.82 9.76 -3.22
CA ARG A 50 16.69 9.59 -2.04
C ARG A 50 16.01 8.73 -0.98
N VAL A 51 14.75 9.02 -0.65
CA VAL A 51 13.97 8.22 0.31
C VAL A 51 13.75 6.80 -0.19
N ALA A 52 13.44 6.62 -1.48
CA ALA A 52 13.25 5.30 -2.06
C ALA A 52 14.54 4.45 -2.06
N ARG A 53 15.72 5.06 -2.28
CA ARG A 53 17.00 4.34 -2.15
C ARG A 53 17.30 3.94 -0.71
N MET A 54 16.99 4.79 0.26
CA MET A 54 17.12 4.45 1.68
C MET A 54 16.18 3.29 2.02
N ALA A 55 14.90 3.38 1.62
CA ALA A 55 13.92 2.33 1.85
C ALA A 55 14.29 1.01 1.15
N ARG A 56 14.93 1.05 -0.06
CA ARG A 56 15.41 -0.16 -0.75
C ARG A 56 16.39 -0.92 0.12
N ARG A 57 17.42 -0.24 0.68
CA ARG A 57 18.40 -0.89 1.58
C ARG A 57 17.72 -1.53 2.80
N VAL A 58 16.79 -0.80 3.43
CA VAL A 58 16.04 -1.32 4.59
C VAL A 58 15.19 -2.54 4.22
N CYS A 59 14.53 -2.52 3.06
CA CYS A 59 13.75 -3.65 2.57
C CYS A 59 14.61 -4.86 2.23
N ASP A 60 15.80 -4.65 1.62
CA ASP A 60 16.74 -5.73 1.29
C ASP A 60 17.22 -6.45 2.56
N GLU A 61 17.58 -5.69 3.60
CA GLU A 61 18.03 -6.22 4.90
C GLU A 61 16.93 -7.01 5.62
N ALA A 62 15.66 -6.61 5.44
CA ALA A 62 14.50 -7.23 6.08
C ALA A 62 13.77 -8.27 5.19
N ASN A 63 14.26 -8.52 3.97
CA ASN A 63 13.57 -9.35 2.97
C ASN A 63 12.11 -8.91 2.71
N ALA A 64 11.87 -7.59 2.75
CA ALA A 64 10.59 -6.95 2.45
C ALA A 64 10.57 -6.39 1.02
N ALA A 65 9.40 -6.27 0.42
CA ALA A 65 9.23 -5.67 -0.89
C ALA A 65 9.12 -4.14 -0.80
N LEU A 66 9.76 -3.43 -1.72
CA LEU A 66 9.64 -1.99 -1.89
C LEU A 66 8.65 -1.64 -2.99
N VAL A 67 7.68 -0.79 -2.67
CA VAL A 67 6.76 -0.17 -3.63
C VAL A 67 6.97 1.35 -3.64
N VAL A 68 6.95 1.98 -4.81
CA VAL A 68 7.00 3.45 -4.92
C VAL A 68 5.62 3.95 -5.36
N ASN A 69 5.13 5.00 -4.70
CA ASN A 69 3.84 5.60 -5.02
C ASN A 69 3.95 6.54 -6.23
N ASP A 70 3.02 6.48 -7.19
CA ASP A 70 2.82 7.31 -8.38
C ASP A 70 3.98 7.31 -9.41
N ARG A 71 5.23 7.18 -8.98
CA ARG A 71 6.44 7.45 -9.75
C ARG A 71 7.08 6.16 -10.28
N ILE A 72 6.59 5.67 -11.42
CA ILE A 72 7.13 4.49 -12.10
C ILE A 72 8.59 4.67 -12.53
N ASP A 73 8.98 5.88 -12.90
CA ASP A 73 10.36 6.24 -13.25
C ASP A 73 11.31 6.08 -12.05
N VAL A 74 10.89 6.55 -10.87
CA VAL A 74 11.66 6.37 -9.63
C VAL A 74 11.68 4.89 -9.23
N ALA A 75 10.55 4.18 -9.30
CA ALA A 75 10.48 2.75 -8.98
C ALA A 75 11.50 1.96 -9.79
N LEU A 76 11.56 2.20 -11.11
CA LEU A 76 12.54 1.57 -12.01
C LEU A 76 13.99 1.97 -11.68
N ALA A 77 14.23 3.26 -11.40
CA ALA A 77 15.58 3.79 -11.14
C ALA A 77 16.19 3.29 -9.83
N VAL A 78 15.36 2.91 -8.83
CA VAL A 78 15.85 2.39 -7.54
C VAL A 78 15.76 0.86 -7.43
N GLY A 79 15.28 0.18 -8.46
CA GLY A 79 15.08 -1.27 -8.43
C GLY A 79 14.00 -1.69 -7.42
N ALA A 80 12.90 -0.92 -7.34
CA ALA A 80 11.75 -1.31 -6.54
C ALA A 80 11.09 -2.58 -7.10
N ASP A 81 10.34 -3.28 -6.26
CA ASP A 81 9.57 -4.46 -6.65
C ASP A 81 8.25 -4.07 -7.34
N GLY A 82 7.70 -2.91 -7.00
CA GLY A 82 6.44 -2.45 -7.57
C GLY A 82 6.24 -0.94 -7.55
N VAL A 83 5.16 -0.53 -8.20
CA VAL A 83 4.62 0.83 -8.19
C VAL A 83 3.13 0.78 -7.82
N HIS A 84 2.66 1.78 -7.07
CA HIS A 84 1.24 1.94 -6.77
C HIS A 84 0.72 3.22 -7.42
N LEU A 85 -0.32 3.11 -8.23
CA LEU A 85 -0.87 4.19 -9.04
C LEU A 85 -2.29 4.57 -8.60
N GLY A 86 -2.57 5.86 -8.58
CA GLY A 86 -3.91 6.40 -8.40
C GLY A 86 -4.65 6.57 -9.74
N GLN A 87 -5.90 7.03 -9.67
CA GLN A 87 -6.78 7.19 -10.83
C GLN A 87 -6.37 8.33 -11.79
N THR A 88 -5.50 9.23 -11.33
CA THR A 88 -5.01 10.40 -12.11
C THR A 88 -3.54 10.27 -12.51
N ASP A 89 -2.90 9.15 -12.15
CA ASP A 89 -1.52 8.85 -12.53
C ASP A 89 -1.47 8.20 -13.93
N LEU A 90 -0.30 7.66 -14.32
CA LEU A 90 -0.16 6.97 -15.59
C LEU A 90 -1.14 5.79 -15.68
N PRO A 91 -2.01 5.73 -16.72
CA PRO A 91 -2.98 4.66 -16.82
C PRO A 91 -2.33 3.28 -16.85
N LEU A 92 -3.05 2.26 -16.35
CA LEU A 92 -2.49 0.92 -16.11
C LEU A 92 -1.89 0.26 -17.36
N VAL A 93 -2.48 0.46 -18.53
CA VAL A 93 -1.99 -0.11 -19.80
C VAL A 93 -0.62 0.47 -20.17
N GLU A 94 -0.48 1.80 -20.08
CA GLU A 94 0.78 2.50 -20.35
C GLU A 94 1.82 2.19 -19.26
N ALA A 95 1.38 2.08 -18.00
CA ALA A 95 2.26 1.69 -16.90
C ALA A 95 2.82 0.27 -17.10
N ARG A 96 2.01 -0.67 -17.58
CA ARG A 96 2.48 -2.02 -17.96
C ARG A 96 3.54 -1.97 -19.08
N ALA A 97 3.32 -1.15 -20.10
CA ALA A 97 4.29 -0.98 -21.18
C ALA A 97 5.62 -0.41 -20.68
N VAL A 98 5.58 0.63 -19.83
CA VAL A 98 6.78 1.24 -19.23
C VAL A 98 7.48 0.28 -18.26
N ALA A 99 6.73 -0.43 -17.41
CA ALA A 99 7.28 -1.41 -16.47
C ALA A 99 7.95 -2.59 -17.18
N ALA A 100 7.48 -2.98 -18.37
CA ALA A 100 8.03 -4.08 -19.18
C ALA A 100 8.26 -5.37 -18.36
N GLY A 101 7.33 -5.71 -17.47
CA GLY A 101 7.39 -6.89 -16.61
C GLY A 101 8.35 -6.79 -15.42
N ARG A 102 9.01 -5.65 -15.21
CA ARG A 102 9.99 -5.44 -14.11
C ARG A 102 9.36 -5.02 -12.79
N LEU A 103 8.12 -4.53 -12.80
CA LEU A 103 7.42 -4.03 -11.61
C LEU A 103 6.05 -4.68 -11.47
N TRP A 104 5.65 -4.93 -10.23
CA TRP A 104 4.23 -5.12 -9.89
C TRP A 104 3.50 -3.78 -9.99
N ILE A 105 2.24 -3.79 -10.36
CA ILE A 105 1.44 -2.58 -10.43
C ILE A 105 0.20 -2.73 -9.57
N GLY A 106 0.17 -1.98 -8.47
CA GLY A 106 -1.02 -1.79 -7.67
C GLY A 106 -1.82 -0.59 -8.15
N VAL A 107 -3.15 -0.64 -8.01
CA VAL A 107 -4.04 0.45 -8.42
C VAL A 107 -4.98 0.82 -7.28
N SER A 108 -5.05 2.11 -6.96
CA SER A 108 -6.08 2.66 -6.05
C SER A 108 -7.45 2.59 -6.70
N THR A 109 -8.47 2.14 -5.98
CA THR A 109 -9.86 2.05 -6.43
C THR A 109 -10.80 2.56 -5.35
N HIS A 110 -11.86 3.26 -5.75
CA HIS A 110 -12.78 3.96 -4.85
C HIS A 110 -14.25 3.55 -5.08
N ASP A 111 -14.51 2.72 -6.08
CA ASP A 111 -15.81 2.12 -6.39
C ASP A 111 -15.64 0.79 -7.13
N LEU A 112 -16.75 0.06 -7.33
CA LEU A 112 -16.72 -1.26 -7.99
C LEU A 112 -16.46 -1.18 -9.50
N ALA A 113 -16.73 -0.05 -10.17
CA ALA A 113 -16.42 0.12 -11.58
C ALA A 113 -14.90 0.22 -11.78
N GLN A 114 -14.21 0.97 -10.91
CA GLN A 114 -12.75 1.06 -10.91
C GLN A 114 -12.10 -0.29 -10.55
N VAL A 115 -12.66 -1.05 -9.59
CA VAL A 115 -12.21 -2.42 -9.30
C VAL A 115 -12.27 -3.29 -10.56
N ARG A 116 -13.42 -3.29 -11.26
CA ARG A 116 -13.60 -4.07 -12.49
C ARG A 116 -12.61 -3.66 -13.58
N ALA A 117 -12.42 -2.36 -13.79
CA ALA A 117 -11.48 -1.84 -14.77
C ALA A 117 -10.02 -2.22 -14.44
N ALA A 118 -9.61 -2.11 -13.18
CA ALA A 118 -8.26 -2.47 -12.76
C ALA A 118 -8.00 -3.99 -12.87
N CYS A 119 -8.99 -4.83 -12.55
CA CYS A 119 -8.91 -6.28 -12.76
C CYS A 119 -8.75 -6.63 -14.26
N ALA A 120 -9.58 -6.04 -15.12
CA ALA A 120 -9.51 -6.24 -16.57
C ALA A 120 -8.19 -5.73 -17.17
N GLY A 121 -7.63 -4.64 -16.63
CA GLY A 121 -6.33 -4.09 -17.02
C GLY A 121 -5.13 -4.88 -16.49
N GLY A 122 -5.34 -5.90 -15.66
CA GLY A 122 -4.30 -6.78 -15.14
C GLY A 122 -3.50 -6.17 -14.00
N ALA A 123 -4.13 -5.44 -13.07
CA ALA A 123 -3.49 -5.02 -11.83
C ALA A 123 -3.01 -6.23 -11.03
N ASP A 124 -1.84 -6.11 -10.36
CA ASP A 124 -1.30 -7.18 -9.51
C ASP A 124 -1.98 -7.20 -8.15
N TYR A 125 -2.41 -6.03 -7.65
CA TYR A 125 -3.22 -5.87 -6.44
C TYR A 125 -4.00 -4.56 -6.50
N LEU A 126 -5.01 -4.44 -5.65
CA LEU A 126 -5.88 -3.27 -5.56
C LEU A 126 -5.76 -2.62 -4.18
N GLY A 127 -5.67 -1.28 -4.14
CA GLY A 127 -5.98 -0.51 -2.94
C GLY A 127 -7.45 -0.12 -2.99
N TYR A 128 -8.27 -0.48 -1.99
CA TYR A 128 -9.69 -0.14 -1.97
C TYR A 128 -10.06 0.71 -0.75
N GLY A 129 -10.68 1.85 -1.00
CA GLY A 129 -11.10 2.75 0.06
C GLY A 129 -11.47 4.14 -0.43
N PRO A 130 -11.79 5.05 0.51
CA PRO A 130 -11.63 4.92 1.98
C PRO A 130 -12.70 4.02 2.62
N ILE A 131 -12.27 3.12 3.52
CA ILE A 131 -13.23 2.25 4.22
C ILE A 131 -14.00 3.02 5.28
N PHE A 132 -13.31 3.92 6.00
CA PHE A 132 -13.89 4.83 6.98
C PHE A 132 -13.47 6.27 6.68
N ALA A 133 -14.09 7.23 7.33
CA ALA A 133 -13.71 8.64 7.20
C ALA A 133 -12.23 8.85 7.53
N THR A 134 -11.54 9.64 6.71
CA THR A 134 -10.09 9.89 6.85
C THR A 134 -9.76 11.34 6.56
N THR A 135 -8.76 11.87 7.25
CA THR A 135 -8.21 13.21 7.05
C THR A 135 -6.85 13.20 6.34
N THR A 136 -6.32 12.01 6.02
CA THR A 136 -4.99 11.86 5.41
C THR A 136 -4.94 12.35 3.95
N LYS A 137 -6.10 12.35 3.24
CA LYS A 137 -6.27 12.89 1.88
C LYS A 137 -7.09 14.18 1.98
N ALA A 138 -6.63 15.26 1.33
CA ALA A 138 -7.30 16.57 1.38
C ALA A 138 -8.73 16.55 0.82
N ASN A 139 -8.96 15.78 -0.25
CA ASN A 139 -10.28 15.54 -0.83
C ASN A 139 -10.53 14.03 -0.83
N PRO A 140 -11.04 13.45 0.26
CA PRO A 140 -11.31 12.02 0.33
C PRO A 140 -12.50 11.66 -0.57
N ASP A 141 -12.38 10.52 -1.25
CA ASP A 141 -13.49 9.91 -1.96
C ASP A 141 -14.59 9.46 -0.97
N PRO A 142 -15.82 9.18 -1.44
CA PRO A 142 -16.90 8.70 -0.58
C PRO A 142 -16.51 7.44 0.21
N VAL A 143 -16.91 7.38 1.48
CA VAL A 143 -16.65 6.23 2.36
C VAL A 143 -17.36 4.99 1.81
N GLN A 144 -16.62 3.91 1.64
CA GLN A 144 -17.10 2.65 1.05
C GLN A 144 -17.66 1.66 2.10
N GLY A 145 -17.19 1.73 3.32
CA GLY A 145 -17.59 0.84 4.40
C GLY A 145 -17.20 -0.63 4.21
N LEU A 146 -17.53 -1.47 5.19
CA LEU A 146 -17.23 -2.91 5.14
C LEU A 146 -18.05 -3.66 4.07
N ALA A 147 -19.24 -3.18 3.76
CA ALA A 147 -20.07 -3.79 2.71
C ALA A 147 -19.45 -3.58 1.32
N GLY A 148 -18.97 -2.35 1.03
CA GLY A 148 -18.23 -2.06 -0.19
C GLY A 148 -16.92 -2.87 -0.29
N LEU A 149 -16.20 -3.02 0.83
CA LEU A 149 -14.98 -3.83 0.86
C LEU A 149 -15.27 -5.30 0.50
N ARG A 150 -16.29 -5.92 1.09
CA ARG A 150 -16.68 -7.31 0.75
C ARG A 150 -17.02 -7.46 -0.73
N ALA A 151 -17.81 -6.54 -1.28
CA ALA A 151 -18.15 -6.55 -2.70
C ALA A 151 -16.92 -6.37 -3.61
N ALA A 152 -15.97 -5.50 -3.21
CA ALA A 152 -14.71 -5.32 -3.94
C ALA A 152 -13.84 -6.56 -3.91
N VAL A 153 -13.73 -7.25 -2.76
CA VAL A 153 -12.99 -8.52 -2.62
C VAL A 153 -13.60 -9.61 -3.49
N GLU A 154 -14.91 -9.77 -3.45
CA GLU A 154 -15.63 -10.73 -4.29
C GLU A 154 -15.39 -10.47 -5.79
N LEU A 155 -15.50 -9.22 -6.22
CA LEU A 155 -15.29 -8.81 -7.61
C LEU A 155 -13.84 -8.99 -8.06
N ALA A 156 -12.87 -8.75 -7.18
CA ALA A 156 -11.44 -8.88 -7.47
C ALA A 156 -11.00 -10.36 -7.61
N GLY A 157 -11.74 -11.30 -7.01
CA GLY A 157 -11.46 -12.73 -7.11
C GLY A 157 -10.07 -13.08 -6.57
N ALA A 158 -9.16 -13.52 -7.44
CA ALA A 158 -7.79 -13.90 -7.07
C ALA A 158 -6.81 -12.71 -6.92
N ILE A 159 -7.24 -11.48 -7.23
CA ILE A 159 -6.40 -10.28 -7.08
C ILE A 159 -6.51 -9.78 -5.64
N PRO A 160 -5.38 -9.68 -4.89
CA PRO A 160 -5.44 -9.25 -3.50
C PRO A 160 -5.91 -7.81 -3.36
N VAL A 161 -6.79 -7.58 -2.36
CA VAL A 161 -7.32 -6.26 -2.03
C VAL A 161 -6.69 -5.77 -0.73
N VAL A 162 -6.07 -4.60 -0.78
CA VAL A 162 -5.54 -3.85 0.36
C VAL A 162 -6.60 -2.83 0.80
N ALA A 163 -7.16 -2.99 1.98
CA ALA A 163 -8.09 -2.02 2.55
C ALA A 163 -7.34 -0.78 3.07
N ILE A 164 -7.83 0.41 2.75
CA ILE A 164 -7.22 1.69 3.18
C ILE A 164 -8.27 2.73 3.53
N GLY A 165 -7.88 3.70 4.37
CA GLY A 165 -8.66 4.88 4.72
C GLY A 165 -9.42 4.74 6.03
N GLY A 166 -9.02 5.55 7.04
CA GLY A 166 -9.64 5.60 8.36
C GLY A 166 -9.49 4.34 9.19
N ILE A 167 -8.54 3.46 8.85
CA ILE A 167 -8.33 2.20 9.55
C ILE A 167 -7.46 2.44 10.78
N THR A 168 -7.91 1.90 11.92
CA THR A 168 -7.23 1.91 13.21
C THR A 168 -7.06 0.49 13.74
N PRO A 169 -6.20 0.25 14.75
CA PRO A 169 -6.07 -1.06 15.40
C PRO A 169 -7.41 -1.68 15.83
N ALA A 170 -8.33 -0.86 16.33
CA ALA A 170 -9.63 -1.32 16.84
C ALA A 170 -10.53 -1.99 15.78
N VAL A 171 -10.33 -1.69 14.49
CA VAL A 171 -11.16 -2.22 13.40
C VAL A 171 -10.42 -3.24 12.52
N ALA A 172 -9.15 -3.51 12.77
CA ALA A 172 -8.32 -4.38 11.94
C ALA A 172 -8.93 -5.79 11.74
N ALA A 173 -9.40 -6.42 12.81
CA ALA A 173 -10.03 -7.73 12.75
C ALA A 173 -11.28 -7.76 11.84
N GLN A 174 -12.09 -6.69 11.84
CA GLN A 174 -13.28 -6.58 10.98
C GLN A 174 -12.91 -6.44 9.51
N ILE A 175 -11.79 -5.76 9.21
CA ILE A 175 -11.26 -5.62 7.84
C ILE A 175 -10.84 -7.00 7.30
N TYR A 176 -10.05 -7.77 8.05
CA TYR A 176 -9.66 -9.12 7.64
C TYR A 176 -10.85 -10.06 7.51
N ALA A 177 -11.82 -9.98 8.44
CA ALA A 177 -13.08 -10.75 8.37
C ALA A 177 -13.94 -10.37 7.14
N SER A 178 -13.67 -9.21 6.49
CA SER A 178 -14.31 -8.81 5.24
C SER A 178 -13.60 -9.36 4.00
N GLY A 179 -12.52 -10.15 4.16
CA GLY A 179 -11.78 -10.79 3.08
C GLY A 179 -10.62 -9.99 2.50
N ALA A 180 -10.27 -8.83 3.08
CA ALA A 180 -9.09 -8.07 2.65
C ALA A 180 -7.81 -8.90 2.86
N ALA A 181 -6.94 -8.92 1.86
CA ALA A 181 -5.65 -9.59 1.95
C ALA A 181 -4.67 -8.81 2.85
N ALA A 182 -4.75 -7.50 2.83
CA ALA A 182 -3.89 -6.62 3.62
C ALA A 182 -4.63 -5.37 4.10
N ILE A 183 -4.06 -4.74 5.13
CA ILE A 183 -4.51 -3.47 5.68
C ILE A 183 -3.42 -2.43 5.47
N CYS A 184 -3.79 -1.25 4.94
CA CYS A 184 -2.93 -0.07 4.88
C CYS A 184 -3.44 0.99 5.87
N ALA A 185 -2.61 1.33 6.85
CA ALA A 185 -2.85 2.42 7.79
C ALA A 185 -1.61 3.32 7.85
N ILE A 186 -1.78 4.63 7.72
CA ILE A 186 -0.66 5.59 7.69
C ILE A 186 -0.58 6.31 9.04
N SER A 187 -1.39 7.33 9.26
CA SER A 187 -1.31 8.15 10.48
C SER A 187 -1.57 7.35 11.77
N ALA A 188 -2.48 6.36 11.73
CA ALA A 188 -2.76 5.51 12.88
C ALA A 188 -1.55 4.67 13.35
N VAL A 189 -0.54 4.49 12.49
CA VAL A 189 0.73 3.82 12.83
C VAL A 189 1.86 4.82 12.94
N ASN A 190 2.09 5.64 11.90
CA ASN A 190 3.26 6.51 11.81
C ASN A 190 3.30 7.63 12.87
N ASP A 191 2.13 8.06 13.34
CA ASP A 191 1.98 9.13 14.34
C ASP A 191 1.53 8.60 15.71
N ALA A 192 1.47 7.26 15.90
CA ALA A 192 1.15 6.65 17.17
C ALA A 192 2.25 6.91 18.21
N SER A 193 1.86 7.03 19.48
CA SER A 193 2.82 7.13 20.60
C SER A 193 3.63 5.86 20.77
N ASP A 194 3.02 4.69 20.53
CA ASP A 194 3.68 3.38 20.41
C ASP A 194 3.46 2.83 18.99
N ARG A 195 4.38 3.18 18.09
CA ARG A 195 4.34 2.76 16.68
C ARG A 195 4.47 1.25 16.50
N ALA A 196 5.26 0.60 17.35
CA ALA A 196 5.48 -0.84 17.27
C ALA A 196 4.19 -1.61 17.62
N ALA A 197 3.54 -1.24 18.73
CA ALA A 197 2.26 -1.83 19.12
C ALA A 197 1.17 -1.56 18.07
N ALA A 198 1.12 -0.33 17.51
CA ALA A 198 0.17 0.03 16.47
C ALA A 198 0.41 -0.78 15.19
N ALA A 199 1.65 -0.92 14.72
CA ALA A 199 2.01 -1.72 13.55
C ALA A 199 1.70 -3.21 13.76
N HIS A 200 2.05 -3.76 14.92
CA HIS A 200 1.73 -5.15 15.29
C HIS A 200 0.22 -5.42 15.23
N SER A 201 -0.59 -4.50 15.71
CA SER A 201 -2.06 -4.63 15.70
C SER A 201 -2.68 -4.61 14.29
N MET A 202 -1.92 -4.21 13.26
CA MET A 202 -2.36 -4.26 11.86
C MET A 202 -2.05 -5.59 11.17
N THR A 203 -1.26 -6.48 11.79
CA THR A 203 -0.98 -7.82 11.24
C THR A 203 -2.18 -8.73 11.42
N SER A 204 -2.37 -9.69 10.51
CA SER A 204 -3.40 -10.71 10.69
C SER A 204 -2.97 -11.70 11.79
N SER A 205 -3.93 -12.21 12.55
CA SER A 205 -3.66 -13.23 13.59
C SER A 205 -3.00 -14.51 13.05
N ASN A 206 -3.08 -14.76 11.75
CA ASN A 206 -2.42 -15.90 11.08
C ASN A 206 -0.94 -15.65 10.77
N GLU A 207 -0.45 -14.41 10.79
CA GLU A 207 0.96 -14.09 10.53
C GLU A 207 1.84 -14.09 11.78
N SER A 208 1.23 -13.91 12.96
CA SER A 208 1.94 -13.98 14.25
C SER A 208 2.43 -15.38 14.63
N ALA A 209 2.07 -16.43 13.88
CA ALA A 209 2.40 -17.83 14.15
C ALA A 209 3.52 -18.42 13.27
N SER A 210 4.13 -17.65 12.36
CA SER A 210 5.29 -18.11 11.57
C SER A 210 6.55 -17.41 12.06
N PRO A 211 7.49 -18.11 12.74
CA PRO A 211 8.82 -17.59 12.98
C PRO A 211 9.56 -17.46 11.65
N LEU A 212 10.36 -16.39 11.52
CA LEU A 212 11.31 -16.16 10.43
C LEU A 212 12.37 -17.25 10.38
#